data_efe2b116599ac1600751e25a488f4ebe
#
_entry.id   efe2b116599ac1600751e25a488f4ebe
#
_cell.length_a   1.000
_cell.length_b   1.000
_cell.length_c   1.000
_cell.angle_alpha   90.00
_cell.angle_beta   90.00
_cell.angle_gamma   90.00
#
_symmetry.space_group_name_H-M   'P 1'
#
loop_
_entity.id
_entity.type
_entity.pdbx_description
1 polymer ?
#
loop_
_entity_poly.entity_id
_entity_poly.type
_entity_poly.pdbx_seq_one_letter_code
_entity_poly.pdbx_strand_id
1 'polypeptide(L)'
;MPEIEALAQSQEMSLEETKAKLARMYDGYHFTHNVEGVYNPFCLLKCFSDKDFGSYWFESGTPSLLVKTLQNQPVELTNIVNGRFANENQFKNYDPDSKNMLPVIYQSGYLTIKDFEKETRLYKLDFPNREVEEGFLDVLLKKFITVPYDDIGLEINNLRVALRDKNLDRALNIIKSAIADLPTVVKKDMCENYYESVTHLMFRMTGWRVVSELQNVCGRSDVVVASKDSVFIFELKMDKGRPFEEVAKEALAQIDANGYSQRFAVSGKAMYKVALVFSSEGKGLVGWKVRE
;
A
#
# COMPACT_ATOMS: atom_id res chain seq x y z
N MET A 1 5.46 -10.19 31.91
CA MET A 1 4.01 -9.94 31.85
C MET A 1 3.37 -11.23 31.44
N PRO A 2 2.50 -11.83 32.30
CA PRO A 2 1.94 -13.17 32.06
C PRO A 2 1.14 -13.29 30.75
N GLU A 3 0.49 -12.21 30.30
CA GLU A 3 -0.27 -12.19 29.05
C GLU A 3 0.60 -12.39 27.82
N ILE A 4 1.79 -11.76 27.79
CA ILE A 4 2.75 -11.93 26.68
C ILE A 4 3.33 -13.34 26.67
N GLU A 5 3.61 -13.91 27.84
CA GLU A 5 4.08 -15.28 27.97
C GLU A 5 3.04 -16.29 27.51
N ALA A 6 1.78 -16.10 27.89
CA ALA A 6 0.67 -16.94 27.45
C ALA A 6 0.41 -16.83 25.94
N LEU A 7 0.53 -15.63 25.37
CA LEU A 7 0.44 -15.41 23.91
C LEU A 7 1.61 -16.06 23.17
N ALA A 8 2.85 -15.89 23.66
CA ALA A 8 4.05 -16.50 23.08
C ALA A 8 3.93 -18.03 23.03
N GLN A 9 3.46 -18.64 24.13
CA GLN A 9 3.23 -20.07 24.19
C GLN A 9 2.15 -20.53 23.20
N SER A 10 1.03 -19.81 23.13
CA SER A 10 -0.08 -20.14 22.20
C SER A 10 0.33 -20.04 20.73
N GLN A 11 1.22 -19.11 20.41
CA GLN A 11 1.67 -18.84 19.05
C GLN A 11 2.98 -19.56 18.67
N GLU A 12 3.52 -20.39 19.59
CA GLU A 12 4.81 -21.09 19.41
C GLU A 12 5.97 -20.14 19.03
N MET A 13 5.99 -18.95 19.66
CA MET A 13 6.95 -17.89 19.42
C MET A 13 7.82 -17.61 20.65
N SER A 14 9.02 -17.09 20.45
CA SER A 14 9.82 -16.53 21.54
C SER A 14 9.19 -15.25 22.09
N LEU A 15 9.52 -14.88 23.33
CA LEU A 15 9.05 -13.63 23.95
C LEU A 15 9.42 -12.38 23.14
N GLU A 16 10.64 -12.35 22.59
CA GLU A 16 11.12 -11.23 21.81
C GLU A 16 10.38 -11.11 20.45
N GLU A 17 10.14 -12.22 19.78
CA GLU A 17 9.33 -12.24 18.56
C GLU A 17 7.89 -11.83 18.84
N THR A 18 7.32 -12.28 19.95
CA THR A 18 5.96 -11.89 20.37
C THR A 18 5.85 -10.38 20.62
N LYS A 19 6.80 -9.82 21.39
CA LYS A 19 6.85 -8.37 21.62
C LYS A 19 6.99 -7.57 20.33
N ALA A 20 7.91 -7.98 19.44
CA ALA A 20 8.12 -7.34 18.16
C ALA A 20 6.87 -7.42 17.26
N LYS A 21 6.15 -8.54 17.29
CA LYS A 21 4.89 -8.70 16.55
C LYS A 21 3.78 -7.86 17.14
N LEU A 22 3.64 -7.81 18.48
CA LEU A 22 2.68 -6.92 19.17
C LEU A 22 2.91 -5.46 18.81
N ALA A 23 4.17 -5.00 18.88
CA ALA A 23 4.51 -3.63 18.51
C ALA A 23 4.15 -3.33 17.05
N ARG A 24 4.52 -4.22 16.13
CA ARG A 24 4.21 -4.05 14.71
C ARG A 24 2.71 -4.02 14.41
N MET A 25 1.91 -4.84 15.14
CA MET A 25 0.48 -4.98 14.88
C MET A 25 -0.36 -3.88 15.54
N TYR A 26 -0.03 -3.48 16.78
CA TYR A 26 -0.97 -2.70 17.60
C TYR A 26 -0.39 -1.41 18.20
N ASP A 27 0.93 -1.18 18.08
CA ASP A 27 1.60 0.05 18.55
C ASP A 27 1.67 1.10 17.44
N GLY A 28 2.16 2.30 17.79
CA GLY A 28 2.56 3.31 16.82
C GLY A 28 1.58 4.46 16.62
N TYR A 29 0.57 4.63 17.48
CA TYR A 29 -0.23 5.84 17.51
C TYR A 29 0.57 6.98 18.15
N HIS A 30 0.68 8.11 17.44
CA HIS A 30 1.33 9.32 17.91
C HIS A 30 0.37 10.50 17.80
N PHE A 31 0.13 11.18 18.90
CA PHE A 31 -0.71 12.38 18.95
C PHE A 31 0.10 13.68 18.77
N THR A 32 1.42 13.56 18.85
CA THR A 32 2.39 14.61 18.57
C THR A 32 3.70 13.98 18.08
N HIS A 33 4.57 14.78 17.45
CA HIS A 33 5.83 14.31 16.86
C HIS A 33 6.97 14.05 17.86
N ASN A 34 6.82 14.46 19.14
CA ASN A 34 7.90 14.41 20.14
C ASN A 34 7.68 13.33 21.22
N VAL A 35 6.81 12.37 21.02
CA VAL A 35 6.50 11.32 22.00
C VAL A 35 6.63 9.94 21.38
N GLU A 36 6.85 8.95 22.23
CA GLU A 36 6.79 7.55 21.83
C GLU A 36 5.35 7.18 21.40
N GLY A 37 5.24 6.20 20.50
CA GLY A 37 3.98 5.65 20.10
C GLY A 37 3.27 4.92 21.24
N VAL A 38 1.95 4.86 21.16
CA VAL A 38 1.13 4.12 22.11
C VAL A 38 0.36 3.01 21.41
N TYR A 39 0.16 1.91 22.14
CA TYR A 39 -0.67 0.81 21.68
C TYR A 39 -2.13 1.21 21.62
N ASN A 40 -2.87 0.60 20.67
CA ASN A 40 -4.31 0.57 20.77
C ASN A 40 -4.72 -0.38 21.92
N PRO A 41 -5.32 0.14 23.01
CA PRO A 41 -5.63 -0.70 24.17
C PRO A 41 -6.69 -1.76 23.88
N PHE A 42 -7.67 -1.46 23.04
CA PHE A 42 -8.71 -2.41 22.66
C PHE A 42 -8.14 -3.60 21.89
N CYS A 43 -7.36 -3.35 20.83
CA CYS A 43 -6.76 -4.40 20.01
C CYS A 43 -5.77 -5.24 20.81
N LEU A 44 -4.96 -4.59 21.66
CA LEU A 44 -4.01 -5.29 22.53
C LEU A 44 -4.72 -6.22 23.54
N LEU A 45 -5.76 -5.75 24.21
CA LEU A 45 -6.53 -6.55 25.18
C LEU A 45 -7.25 -7.71 24.49
N LYS A 46 -7.81 -7.48 23.30
CA LYS A 46 -8.43 -8.53 22.50
C LYS A 46 -7.40 -9.61 22.10
N CYS A 47 -6.23 -9.21 21.61
CA CYS A 47 -5.14 -10.11 21.28
C CYS A 47 -4.74 -11.00 22.46
N PHE A 48 -4.67 -10.46 23.68
CA PHE A 48 -4.38 -11.22 24.88
C PHE A 48 -5.53 -12.15 25.30
N SER A 49 -6.78 -11.69 25.17
CA SER A 49 -7.97 -12.49 25.48
C SER A 49 -8.06 -13.70 24.55
N ASP A 50 -7.92 -13.48 23.26
CA ASP A 50 -8.09 -14.50 22.24
C ASP A 50 -6.82 -15.36 22.05
N LYS A 51 -5.69 -14.91 22.63
CA LYS A 51 -4.35 -15.49 22.49
C LYS A 51 -3.94 -15.66 21.03
N ASP A 52 -4.36 -14.71 20.19
CA ASP A 52 -4.09 -14.71 18.75
C ASP A 52 -3.87 -13.27 18.24
N PHE A 53 -3.18 -13.18 17.08
CA PHE A 53 -2.94 -11.92 16.38
C PHE A 53 -4.02 -11.72 15.31
N GLY A 54 -5.13 -11.09 15.73
CA GLY A 54 -6.26 -10.78 14.86
C GLY A 54 -6.28 -9.34 14.35
N SER A 55 -7.25 -9.06 13.50
CA SER A 55 -7.55 -7.70 13.01
C SER A 55 -8.79 -7.18 13.74
N TYR A 56 -8.61 -6.60 14.92
CA TYR A 56 -9.67 -6.20 15.84
C TYR A 56 -10.18 -4.78 15.61
N TRP A 57 -9.36 -3.90 15.00
CA TRP A 57 -9.70 -2.51 14.74
C TRP A 57 -11.02 -2.35 13.99
N PHE A 58 -11.21 -3.16 12.96
CA PHE A 58 -12.37 -3.09 12.08
C PHE A 58 -13.63 -3.77 12.65
N GLU A 59 -13.52 -4.53 13.72
CA GLU A 59 -14.69 -5.06 14.43
C GLU A 59 -15.54 -3.94 15.04
N SER A 60 -14.93 -2.82 15.42
CA SER A 60 -15.59 -1.68 16.06
C SER A 60 -16.30 -0.72 15.11
N GLY A 61 -16.08 -0.83 13.79
CA GLY A 61 -16.76 0.01 12.80
C GLY A 61 -16.15 -0.05 11.41
N THR A 62 -16.98 -0.28 10.42
CA THR A 62 -16.57 -0.28 9.02
C THR A 62 -16.47 1.17 8.51
N PRO A 63 -15.40 1.58 7.83
CA PRO A 63 -15.22 2.94 7.32
C PRO A 63 -16.06 3.21 6.07
N SER A 64 -17.34 2.83 6.07
CA SER A 64 -18.21 2.86 4.89
C SER A 64 -18.36 4.25 4.28
N LEU A 65 -18.40 5.31 5.11
CA LEU A 65 -18.44 6.69 4.63
C LEU A 65 -17.11 7.06 3.95
N LEU A 66 -16.00 6.73 4.59
CA LEU A 66 -14.65 6.99 4.08
C LEU A 66 -14.44 6.30 2.72
N VAL A 67 -14.80 5.02 2.63
CA VAL A 67 -14.68 4.23 1.40
C VAL A 67 -15.52 4.81 0.26
N LYS A 68 -16.79 5.16 0.53
CA LYS A 68 -17.65 5.81 -0.48
C LYS A 68 -17.07 7.10 -1.01
N THR A 69 -16.45 7.89 -0.15
CA THR A 69 -15.85 9.17 -0.57
C THR A 69 -14.57 8.96 -1.36
N LEU A 70 -13.72 8.02 -0.94
CA LEU A 70 -12.47 7.70 -1.65
C LEU A 70 -12.71 7.04 -3.02
N GLN A 71 -13.80 6.31 -3.21
CA GLN A 71 -14.18 5.76 -4.53
C GLN A 71 -14.35 6.85 -5.59
N ASN A 72 -14.79 8.05 -5.18
CA ASN A 72 -14.99 9.18 -6.08
C ASN A 72 -13.71 10.02 -6.26
N GLN A 73 -12.61 9.68 -5.58
CA GLN A 73 -11.35 10.45 -5.60
C GLN A 73 -10.11 9.52 -5.64
N PRO A 74 -9.87 8.78 -6.74
CA PRO A 74 -8.76 7.81 -6.84
C PRO A 74 -7.37 8.41 -6.59
N VAL A 75 -7.15 9.68 -6.94
CA VAL A 75 -5.87 10.38 -6.73
C VAL A 75 -5.55 10.56 -5.24
N GLU A 76 -6.56 10.84 -4.41
CA GLU A 76 -6.36 10.96 -2.96
C GLU A 76 -5.97 9.62 -2.33
N LEU A 77 -6.41 8.51 -2.90
CA LEU A 77 -6.09 7.17 -2.43
C LEU A 77 -4.59 6.90 -2.41
N THR A 78 -3.93 7.17 -3.52
CA THR A 78 -2.48 6.95 -3.66
C THR A 78 -1.69 7.81 -2.67
N ASN A 79 -2.10 9.06 -2.47
CA ASN A 79 -1.49 9.98 -1.52
C ASN A 79 -1.61 9.48 -0.07
N ILE A 80 -2.75 8.88 0.29
CA ILE A 80 -2.99 8.34 1.63
C ILE A 80 -2.14 7.08 1.86
N VAL A 81 -2.11 6.19 0.89
CA VAL A 81 -1.41 4.90 1.00
C VAL A 81 0.10 5.04 1.08
N ASN A 82 0.68 6.09 0.49
CA ASN A 82 2.13 6.32 0.51
C ASN A 82 2.65 7.14 1.69
N GLY A 83 1.77 7.54 2.59
CA GLY A 83 2.07 8.54 3.60
C GLY A 83 2.06 9.95 2.99
N ARG A 84 1.60 10.93 3.74
CA ARG A 84 1.44 12.30 3.25
C ARG A 84 2.13 13.30 4.15
N PHE A 85 2.81 14.24 3.53
CA PHE A 85 3.22 15.47 4.22
C PHE A 85 2.07 16.48 4.20
N ALA A 86 1.72 17.01 5.35
CA ALA A 86 0.64 17.99 5.50
C ALA A 86 0.95 18.99 6.61
N ASN A 87 0.49 20.22 6.47
CA ASN A 87 0.50 21.16 7.58
C ASN A 87 -0.66 20.85 8.54
N GLU A 88 -0.57 21.38 9.75
CA GLU A 88 -1.52 21.09 10.84
C GLU A 88 -2.98 21.38 10.46
N ASN A 89 -3.24 22.48 9.75
CA ASN A 89 -4.59 22.86 9.36
C ASN A 89 -5.21 21.87 8.35
N GLN A 90 -4.40 21.23 7.51
CA GLN A 90 -4.87 20.32 6.48
C GLN A 90 -5.43 19.02 7.05
N PHE A 91 -5.00 18.58 8.24
CA PHE A 91 -5.45 17.30 8.82
C PHE A 91 -6.20 17.42 10.14
N LYS A 92 -6.11 18.55 10.84
CA LYS A 92 -6.86 18.77 12.09
C LYS A 92 -8.21 19.43 11.87
N ASN A 93 -8.34 20.28 10.86
CA ASN A 93 -9.54 21.06 10.63
C ASN A 93 -10.42 20.40 9.56
N TYR A 94 -11.56 19.86 9.99
CA TYR A 94 -12.57 19.32 9.09
C TYR A 94 -13.47 20.42 8.56
N ASP A 95 -13.61 20.49 7.24
CA ASP A 95 -14.54 21.37 6.55
C ASP A 95 -15.50 20.51 5.72
N PRO A 96 -16.82 20.51 6.04
CA PRO A 96 -17.81 19.72 5.32
C PRO A 96 -17.92 20.03 3.84
N ASP A 97 -17.62 21.28 3.44
CA ASP A 97 -17.68 21.74 2.05
C ASP A 97 -16.40 21.42 1.27
N SER A 98 -15.35 21.00 1.97
CA SER A 98 -14.08 20.64 1.38
C SER A 98 -14.09 19.19 0.89
N LYS A 99 -13.43 18.96 -0.26
CA LYS A 99 -13.14 17.60 -0.74
C LYS A 99 -11.97 16.95 -0.01
N ASN A 100 -11.31 17.65 0.93
CA ASN A 100 -10.17 17.14 1.66
C ASN A 100 -10.63 16.12 2.73
N MET A 101 -10.36 14.85 2.48
CA MET A 101 -10.70 13.76 3.40
C MET A 101 -9.63 13.51 4.49
N LEU A 102 -8.49 14.18 4.41
CA LEU A 102 -7.39 13.96 5.34
C LEU A 102 -7.76 14.16 6.82
N PRO A 103 -8.55 15.19 7.20
CA PRO A 103 -9.00 15.35 8.57
C PRO A 103 -9.85 14.17 9.06
N VAL A 104 -10.75 13.68 8.22
CA VAL A 104 -11.60 12.52 8.57
C VAL A 104 -10.76 11.28 8.80
N ILE A 105 -9.82 10.99 7.90
CA ILE A 105 -8.95 9.81 7.97
C ILE A 105 -8.04 9.88 9.21
N TYR A 106 -7.48 11.07 9.50
CA TYR A 106 -6.64 11.28 10.67
C TYR A 106 -7.44 11.19 11.99
N GLN A 107 -8.57 11.89 12.08
CA GLN A 107 -9.40 11.92 13.31
C GLN A 107 -10.08 10.57 13.59
N SER A 108 -10.33 9.77 12.53
CA SER A 108 -10.83 8.41 12.69
C SER A 108 -9.73 7.39 13.05
N GLY A 109 -8.47 7.81 13.21
CA GLY A 109 -7.38 6.95 13.65
C GLY A 109 -6.77 6.05 12.57
N TYR A 110 -7.08 6.28 11.29
CA TYR A 110 -6.42 5.55 10.19
C TYR A 110 -5.02 6.06 9.90
N LEU A 111 -4.77 7.34 10.16
CA LEU A 111 -3.45 7.94 10.06
C LEU A 111 -3.01 8.50 11.40
N THR A 112 -1.71 8.56 11.59
CA THR A 112 -1.06 9.16 12.77
C THR A 112 0.14 9.99 12.34
N ILE A 113 0.68 10.81 13.26
CA ILE A 113 1.89 11.58 13.02
C ILE A 113 3.10 10.66 13.17
N LYS A 114 3.86 10.45 12.10
CA LYS A 114 5.09 9.64 12.13
C LYS A 114 6.37 10.47 12.23
N ASP A 115 6.33 11.70 11.71
CA ASP A 115 7.50 12.58 11.71
C ASP A 115 7.06 14.05 11.57
N PHE A 116 7.99 14.96 11.83
CA PHE A 116 7.79 16.41 11.68
C PHE A 116 9.06 17.07 11.14
N GLU A 117 8.95 17.68 9.98
CA GLU A 117 10.02 18.41 9.36
C GLU A 117 10.02 19.87 9.84
N LYS A 118 11.06 20.25 10.58
CA LYS A 118 11.13 21.55 11.26
C LYS A 118 11.24 22.73 10.29
N GLU A 119 11.95 22.56 9.17
CA GLU A 119 12.17 23.63 8.20
C GLU A 119 10.89 24.00 7.44
N THR A 120 10.16 23.01 6.97
CA THR A 120 8.92 23.19 6.21
C THR A 120 7.68 23.26 7.11
N ARG A 121 7.80 22.88 8.38
CA ARG A 121 6.71 22.70 9.35
C ARG A 121 5.63 21.74 8.87
N LEU A 122 6.05 20.70 8.14
CA LEU A 122 5.16 19.66 7.65
C LEU A 122 5.23 18.42 8.55
N TYR A 123 4.08 17.86 8.81
CA TYR A 123 3.91 16.58 9.49
C TYR A 123 3.86 15.46 8.47
N LYS A 124 4.63 14.40 8.71
CA LYS A 124 4.48 13.15 7.96
C LYS A 124 3.40 12.32 8.61
N LEU A 125 2.32 12.08 7.88
CA LEU A 125 1.20 11.23 8.29
C LEU A 125 1.32 9.88 7.58
N ASP A 126 1.14 8.79 8.34
CA ASP A 126 1.13 7.42 7.81
C ASP A 126 0.28 6.54 8.72
N PHE A 127 0.04 5.29 8.34
CA PHE A 127 -0.69 4.34 9.18
C PHE A 127 0.01 4.14 10.53
N PRO A 128 -0.76 4.02 11.63
CA PRO A 128 -0.17 3.81 12.96
C PRO A 128 0.58 2.49 13.02
N ASN A 129 -0.02 1.42 12.52
CA ASN A 129 0.50 0.06 12.61
C ASN A 129 -0.04 -0.81 11.46
N ARG A 130 0.41 -2.06 11.49
CA ARG A 130 0.11 -3.03 10.44
C ARG A 130 -1.36 -3.44 10.39
N GLU A 131 -2.01 -3.57 11.52
CA GLU A 131 -3.41 -3.95 11.60
C GLU A 131 -4.29 -2.92 10.88
N VAL A 132 -4.11 -1.64 11.21
CA VAL A 132 -4.88 -0.54 10.60
C VAL A 132 -4.57 -0.42 9.11
N GLU A 133 -3.29 -0.54 8.73
CA GLU A 133 -2.89 -0.53 7.33
C GLU A 133 -3.56 -1.67 6.54
N GLU A 134 -3.39 -2.91 6.97
CA GLU A 134 -3.95 -4.09 6.27
C GLU A 134 -5.46 -4.01 6.15
N GLY A 135 -6.16 -3.69 7.25
CA GLY A 135 -7.61 -3.59 7.22
C GLY A 135 -8.13 -2.44 6.35
N PHE A 136 -7.44 -1.29 6.36
CA PHE A 136 -7.80 -0.17 5.49
C PHE A 136 -7.58 -0.50 4.01
N LEU A 137 -6.43 -1.09 3.67
CA LEU A 137 -6.11 -1.50 2.31
C LEU A 137 -7.04 -2.59 1.79
N ASP A 138 -7.41 -3.56 2.66
CA ASP A 138 -8.38 -4.61 2.32
C ASP A 138 -9.74 -4.03 1.94
N VAL A 139 -10.27 -3.12 2.75
CA VAL A 139 -11.55 -2.45 2.47
C VAL A 139 -11.50 -1.65 1.18
N LEU A 140 -10.38 -0.98 0.90
CA LEU A 140 -10.19 -0.23 -0.34
C LEU A 140 -10.10 -1.17 -1.54
N LEU A 141 -9.23 -2.18 -1.47
CA LEU A 141 -8.98 -3.08 -2.59
C LEU A 141 -10.27 -3.78 -3.06
N LYS A 142 -11.10 -4.22 -2.11
CA LYS A 142 -12.44 -4.81 -2.37
C LYS A 142 -13.37 -3.93 -3.20
N LYS A 143 -13.10 -2.63 -3.27
CA LYS A 143 -13.89 -1.66 -4.03
C LYS A 143 -13.31 -1.33 -5.40
N PHE A 144 -12.04 -1.64 -5.60
CA PHE A 144 -11.31 -1.27 -6.81
C PHE A 144 -10.97 -2.46 -7.71
N ILE A 145 -11.08 -3.71 -7.22
CA ILE A 145 -10.81 -4.89 -8.03
C ILE A 145 -12.07 -5.69 -8.36
N THR A 146 -11.99 -6.48 -9.43
CA THR A 146 -13.09 -7.30 -9.95
C THR A 146 -13.09 -8.74 -9.41
N VAL A 147 -12.11 -9.09 -8.57
CA VAL A 147 -12.03 -10.42 -7.95
C VAL A 147 -13.15 -10.59 -6.91
N PRO A 148 -13.80 -11.77 -6.82
CA PRO A 148 -14.78 -12.06 -5.80
C PRO A 148 -14.26 -11.79 -4.39
N TYR A 149 -15.10 -11.25 -3.53
CA TYR A 149 -14.76 -10.78 -2.18
C TYR A 149 -14.00 -11.80 -1.34
N ASP A 150 -14.39 -13.07 -1.41
CA ASP A 150 -13.84 -14.14 -0.57
C ASP A 150 -12.43 -14.58 -1.01
N ASP A 151 -12.00 -14.22 -2.23
CA ASP A 151 -10.75 -14.67 -2.82
C ASP A 151 -9.60 -13.65 -2.71
N ILE A 152 -9.86 -12.40 -2.31
CA ILE A 152 -8.85 -11.33 -2.31
C ILE A 152 -7.65 -11.68 -1.43
N GLY A 153 -7.89 -12.16 -0.21
CA GLY A 153 -6.82 -12.55 0.71
C GLY A 153 -5.96 -13.69 0.14
N LEU A 154 -6.59 -14.65 -0.53
CA LEU A 154 -5.90 -15.75 -1.20
C LEU A 154 -5.07 -15.24 -2.38
N GLU A 155 -5.62 -14.36 -3.21
CA GLU A 155 -4.90 -13.79 -4.36
C GLU A 155 -3.71 -12.90 -3.92
N ILE A 156 -3.83 -12.13 -2.86
CA ILE A 156 -2.70 -11.38 -2.29
C ILE A 156 -1.62 -12.33 -1.74
N ASN A 157 -2.01 -13.42 -1.08
CA ASN A 157 -1.05 -14.43 -0.63
C ASN A 157 -0.37 -15.13 -1.83
N ASN A 158 -1.12 -15.46 -2.88
CA ASN A 158 -0.59 -16.03 -4.12
C ASN A 158 0.41 -15.07 -4.79
N LEU A 159 0.09 -13.78 -4.83
CA LEU A 159 1.00 -12.72 -5.33
C LEU A 159 2.29 -12.67 -4.51
N ARG A 160 2.17 -12.68 -3.18
CA ARG A 160 3.33 -12.71 -2.26
C ARG A 160 4.21 -13.93 -2.49
N VAL A 161 3.62 -15.11 -2.63
CA VAL A 161 4.34 -16.37 -2.90
C VAL A 161 5.03 -16.31 -4.25
N ALA A 162 4.33 -15.86 -5.31
CA ALA A 162 4.89 -15.76 -6.65
C ALA A 162 6.10 -14.81 -6.69
N LEU A 163 6.03 -13.66 -6.04
CA LEU A 163 7.14 -12.71 -5.93
C LEU A 163 8.31 -13.29 -5.12
N ARG A 164 8.03 -13.99 -3.99
CA ARG A 164 9.06 -14.67 -3.20
C ARG A 164 9.81 -15.70 -4.04
N ASP A 165 9.10 -16.47 -4.82
CA ASP A 165 9.64 -17.52 -5.67
C ASP A 165 10.19 -16.97 -7.00
N LYS A 166 10.21 -15.62 -7.16
CA LYS A 166 10.69 -14.90 -8.37
C LYS A 166 9.95 -15.30 -9.65
N ASN A 167 8.75 -15.83 -9.51
CA ASN A 167 7.88 -16.18 -10.63
C ASN A 167 7.05 -14.95 -11.03
N LEU A 168 7.68 -14.03 -11.78
CA LEU A 168 7.07 -12.77 -12.19
C LEU A 168 5.88 -12.98 -13.12
N ASP A 169 5.90 -13.96 -14.00
CA ASP A 169 4.76 -14.24 -14.88
C ASP A 169 3.52 -14.62 -14.06
N ARG A 170 3.66 -15.47 -13.05
CA ARG A 170 2.55 -15.79 -12.14
C ARG A 170 2.09 -14.56 -11.37
N ALA A 171 3.01 -13.78 -10.82
CA ALA A 171 2.69 -12.57 -10.06
C ALA A 171 1.90 -11.56 -10.91
N LEU A 172 2.35 -11.33 -12.14
CA LEU A 172 1.74 -10.35 -13.04
C LEU A 172 0.43 -10.83 -13.65
N ASN A 173 0.24 -12.13 -13.84
CA ASN A 173 -1.06 -12.70 -14.20
C ASN A 173 -2.10 -12.51 -13.09
N ILE A 174 -1.71 -12.60 -11.81
CA ILE A 174 -2.60 -12.31 -10.67
C ILE A 174 -3.05 -10.84 -10.72
N ILE A 175 -2.12 -9.91 -10.90
CA ILE A 175 -2.43 -8.49 -11.05
C ILE A 175 -3.33 -8.26 -12.27
N LYS A 176 -3.02 -8.87 -13.41
CA LYS A 176 -3.82 -8.77 -14.63
C LYS A 176 -5.27 -9.22 -14.42
N SER A 177 -5.47 -10.34 -13.72
CA SER A 177 -6.81 -10.85 -13.42
C SER A 177 -7.57 -9.91 -12.48
N ALA A 178 -6.90 -9.34 -11.48
CA ALA A 178 -7.53 -8.45 -10.50
C ALA A 178 -8.01 -7.11 -11.11
N ILE A 179 -7.39 -6.66 -12.20
CA ILE A 179 -7.66 -5.37 -12.85
C ILE A 179 -8.09 -5.52 -14.32
N ALA A 180 -8.67 -6.68 -14.66
CA ALA A 180 -9.05 -7.00 -16.05
C ALA A 180 -10.05 -6.00 -16.63
N ASP A 181 -11.00 -5.55 -15.79
CA ASP A 181 -12.05 -4.61 -16.19
C ASP A 181 -12.09 -3.40 -15.25
N LEU A 182 -12.26 -2.21 -15.83
CA LEU A 182 -12.51 -1.02 -15.05
C LEU A 182 -13.90 -1.05 -14.42
N PRO A 183 -14.02 -0.77 -13.11
CA PRO A 183 -15.32 -0.51 -12.53
C PRO A 183 -16.03 0.62 -13.29
N THR A 184 -17.36 0.50 -13.46
CA THR A 184 -18.18 1.48 -14.20
C THR A 184 -18.11 2.91 -13.64
N VAL A 185 -17.67 3.06 -12.39
CA VAL A 185 -17.47 4.37 -11.74
C VAL A 185 -16.17 5.07 -12.15
N VAL A 186 -15.20 4.37 -12.76
CA VAL A 186 -13.93 4.95 -13.18
C VAL A 186 -14.08 5.53 -14.59
N LYS A 187 -13.88 6.84 -14.72
CA LYS A 187 -13.89 7.52 -16.01
C LYS A 187 -12.60 7.21 -16.79
N LYS A 188 -12.68 7.28 -18.13
CA LYS A 188 -11.52 6.97 -19.01
C LYS A 188 -10.30 7.86 -18.76
N ASP A 189 -10.49 9.13 -18.43
CA ASP A 189 -9.45 10.08 -18.09
C ASP A 189 -8.75 9.80 -16.74
N MET A 190 -9.33 8.90 -15.92
CA MET A 190 -8.79 8.50 -14.60
C MET A 190 -8.13 7.11 -14.63
N CYS A 191 -8.05 6.45 -15.79
CA CYS A 191 -7.55 5.07 -15.90
C CYS A 191 -6.11 4.91 -15.40
N GLU A 192 -5.22 5.84 -15.72
CA GLU A 192 -3.81 5.81 -15.30
C GLU A 192 -3.70 5.77 -13.77
N ASN A 193 -4.29 6.75 -13.10
CA ASN A 193 -4.30 6.84 -11.63
C ASN A 193 -4.95 5.61 -10.96
N TYR A 194 -5.97 5.04 -11.60
CA TYR A 194 -6.64 3.83 -11.12
C TYR A 194 -5.69 2.64 -11.14
N TYR A 195 -5.06 2.35 -12.28
CA TYR A 195 -4.15 1.22 -12.41
C TYR A 195 -2.94 1.34 -11.48
N GLU A 196 -2.38 2.53 -11.36
CA GLU A 196 -1.31 2.83 -10.40
C GLU A 196 -1.75 2.53 -8.97
N SER A 197 -2.87 3.11 -8.57
CA SER A 197 -3.39 2.96 -7.20
C SER A 197 -3.67 1.50 -6.86
N VAL A 198 -4.35 0.76 -7.73
CA VAL A 198 -4.69 -0.65 -7.47
C VAL A 198 -3.44 -1.52 -7.43
N THR A 199 -2.52 -1.34 -8.39
CA THR A 199 -1.26 -2.09 -8.42
C THR A 199 -0.44 -1.84 -7.15
N HIS A 200 -0.36 -0.57 -6.73
CA HIS A 200 0.34 -0.20 -5.50
C HIS A 200 -0.32 -0.82 -4.26
N LEU A 201 -1.65 -0.75 -4.16
CA LEU A 201 -2.41 -1.38 -3.07
C LEU A 201 -2.14 -2.88 -2.98
N MET A 202 -2.18 -3.59 -4.10
CA MET A 202 -1.92 -5.03 -4.13
C MET A 202 -0.51 -5.35 -3.63
N PHE A 203 0.51 -4.59 -4.06
CA PHE A 203 1.87 -4.80 -3.55
C PHE A 203 1.99 -4.48 -2.06
N ARG A 204 1.39 -3.39 -1.57
CA ARG A 204 1.40 -3.06 -0.13
C ARG A 204 0.78 -4.16 0.72
N MET A 205 -0.31 -4.76 0.27
CA MET A 205 -0.97 -5.87 0.97
C MET A 205 -0.13 -7.15 1.04
N THR A 206 0.87 -7.33 0.18
CA THR A 206 1.81 -8.47 0.31
C THR A 206 2.63 -8.40 1.61
N GLY A 207 2.65 -7.27 2.27
CA GLY A 207 3.39 -7.04 3.49
C GLY A 207 4.87 -6.81 3.31
N TRP A 208 5.34 -6.67 2.09
CA TRP A 208 6.72 -6.30 1.79
C TRP A 208 6.89 -4.78 1.82
N ARG A 209 8.15 -4.35 1.87
CA ARG A 209 8.45 -2.92 1.79
C ARG A 209 8.18 -2.43 0.37
N VAL A 210 7.17 -1.60 0.22
CA VAL A 210 6.84 -0.92 -1.04
C VAL A 210 7.21 0.53 -0.91
N VAL A 211 7.97 1.03 -1.88
CA VAL A 211 8.35 2.45 -1.98
C VAL A 211 7.89 2.92 -3.35
N SER A 212 7.08 3.95 -3.40
CA SER A 212 6.74 4.64 -4.64
C SER A 212 7.31 6.04 -4.60
N GLU A 213 7.95 6.47 -5.66
CA GLU A 213 8.35 7.86 -5.83
C GLU A 213 7.19 8.65 -6.44
N LEU A 214 6.19 8.95 -5.61
CA LEU A 214 5.15 9.92 -5.94
C LEU A 214 5.68 11.35 -5.76
N GLN A 215 6.70 11.71 -6.51
CA GLN A 215 7.08 13.11 -6.68
C GLN A 215 7.06 13.43 -8.17
N ASN A 216 5.92 13.90 -8.64
CA ASN A 216 5.80 15.09 -9.48
C ASN A 216 4.48 15.15 -10.24
N VAL A 217 4.02 16.37 -10.50
CA VAL A 217 2.86 16.82 -11.27
C VAL A 217 2.80 16.24 -12.72
N CYS A 218 3.76 15.40 -13.13
CA CYS A 218 3.92 14.90 -14.50
C CYS A 218 4.07 13.38 -14.62
N GLY A 219 3.43 12.57 -13.74
CA GLY A 219 3.24 11.14 -14.02
C GLY A 219 4.52 10.29 -14.00
N ARG A 220 5.18 10.13 -12.87
CA ARG A 220 6.17 9.08 -12.62
C ARG A 220 5.61 8.08 -11.62
N SER A 221 5.39 6.88 -12.08
CA SER A 221 4.76 5.80 -11.32
C SER A 221 5.68 4.61 -11.16
N ASP A 222 6.87 4.87 -10.62
CA ASP A 222 7.77 3.78 -10.29
C ASP A 222 7.37 3.19 -8.94
N VAL A 223 7.08 1.90 -8.93
CA VAL A 223 6.82 1.15 -7.69
C VAL A 223 7.99 0.22 -7.43
N VAL A 224 8.65 0.37 -6.30
CA VAL A 224 9.74 -0.51 -5.87
C VAL A 224 9.24 -1.42 -4.76
N VAL A 225 9.29 -2.72 -4.98
CA VAL A 225 8.92 -3.75 -4.01
C VAL A 225 10.19 -4.47 -3.57
N ALA A 226 10.52 -4.40 -2.28
CA ALA A 226 11.74 -5.00 -1.74
C ALA A 226 11.40 -6.13 -0.77
N SER A 227 11.98 -7.31 -1.04
CA SER A 227 12.01 -8.45 -0.14
C SER A 227 13.36 -8.56 0.59
N LYS A 228 13.57 -9.68 1.30
CA LYS A 228 14.84 -9.95 2.00
C LYS A 228 16.02 -10.08 1.02
N ASP A 229 15.78 -10.70 -0.14
CA ASP A 229 16.82 -11.12 -1.11
C ASP A 229 16.62 -10.55 -2.52
N SER A 230 15.52 -9.86 -2.78
CA SER A 230 15.17 -9.37 -4.11
C SER A 230 14.57 -7.96 -4.07
N VAL A 231 14.76 -7.21 -5.16
CA VAL A 231 14.15 -5.90 -5.41
C VAL A 231 13.49 -5.95 -6.78
N PHE A 232 12.22 -5.60 -6.83
CA PHE A 232 11.44 -5.49 -8.07
C PHE A 232 11.12 -4.02 -8.30
N ILE A 233 11.47 -3.52 -9.47
CA ILE A 233 11.23 -2.13 -9.89
C ILE A 233 10.23 -2.17 -11.03
N PHE A 234 9.03 -1.66 -10.78
CA PHE A 234 7.92 -1.63 -11.73
C PHE A 234 7.74 -0.22 -12.27
N GLU A 235 7.79 -0.07 -13.58
CA GLU A 235 7.41 1.15 -14.29
C GLU A 235 6.09 0.91 -15.00
N LEU A 236 5.08 1.73 -14.70
CA LEU A 236 3.73 1.65 -15.24
C LEU A 236 3.56 2.66 -16.39
N LYS A 237 3.08 2.21 -17.53
CA LYS A 237 2.82 3.05 -18.70
C LYS A 237 1.46 2.74 -19.31
N MET A 238 0.80 3.79 -19.82
CA MET A 238 -0.38 3.64 -20.66
C MET A 238 0.04 3.46 -22.13
N ASP A 239 -0.65 2.57 -22.85
CA ASP A 239 -0.35 2.30 -24.27
C ASP A 239 -0.62 3.52 -25.17
N LYS A 240 -1.65 4.31 -24.88
CA LYS A 240 -2.06 5.48 -25.67
C LYS A 240 -2.12 5.19 -27.18
N GLY A 241 -2.56 3.97 -27.55
CA GLY A 241 -2.66 3.52 -28.93
C GLY A 241 -1.34 3.15 -29.60
N ARG A 242 -0.23 3.10 -28.84
CA ARG A 242 1.11 2.71 -29.35
C ARG A 242 1.32 1.20 -29.23
N PRO A 243 2.21 0.61 -30.05
CA PRO A 243 2.57 -0.80 -29.93
C PRO A 243 3.19 -1.12 -28.56
N PHE A 244 2.80 -2.28 -27.99
CA PHE A 244 3.29 -2.75 -26.68
C PHE A 244 4.83 -2.73 -26.56
N GLU A 245 5.54 -3.24 -27.56
CA GLU A 245 7.01 -3.34 -27.53
C GLU A 245 7.72 -1.99 -27.44
N GLU A 246 7.16 -0.97 -28.05
CA GLU A 246 7.69 0.40 -27.99
C GLU A 246 7.53 0.98 -26.59
N VAL A 247 6.32 0.87 -26.02
CA VAL A 247 5.99 1.41 -24.69
C VAL A 247 6.75 0.67 -23.60
N ALA A 248 6.86 -0.65 -23.70
CA ALA A 248 7.62 -1.47 -22.76
C ALA A 248 9.13 -1.15 -22.79
N LYS A 249 9.70 -0.88 -23.98
CA LYS A 249 11.10 -0.47 -24.12
C LYS A 249 11.34 0.90 -23.48
N GLU A 250 10.44 1.85 -23.69
CA GLU A 250 10.49 3.18 -23.07
C GLU A 250 10.43 3.07 -21.54
N ALA A 251 9.52 2.26 -21.00
CA ALA A 251 9.41 2.02 -19.55
C ALA A 251 10.71 1.46 -18.96
N LEU A 252 11.30 0.43 -19.57
CA LEU A 252 12.57 -0.13 -19.10
C LEU A 252 13.72 0.87 -19.18
N ALA A 253 13.76 1.70 -20.22
CA ALA A 253 14.77 2.77 -20.35
C ALA A 253 14.61 3.84 -19.25
N GLN A 254 13.39 4.15 -18.86
CA GLN A 254 13.13 5.08 -17.77
C GLN A 254 13.60 4.54 -16.42
N ILE A 255 13.40 3.24 -16.12
CA ILE A 255 13.95 2.61 -14.90
C ILE A 255 15.47 2.78 -14.84
N ASP A 256 16.16 2.62 -15.98
CA ASP A 256 17.62 2.80 -16.05
C ASP A 256 18.03 4.25 -15.79
N ALA A 257 17.32 5.20 -16.39
CA ALA A 257 17.61 6.63 -16.28
C ALA A 257 17.39 7.16 -14.86
N ASN A 258 16.43 6.61 -14.11
CA ASN A 258 16.09 7.05 -12.75
C ASN A 258 17.09 6.59 -11.68
N GLY A 259 18.10 5.80 -12.03
CA GLY A 259 19.21 5.45 -11.13
C GLY A 259 18.84 4.52 -9.96
N TYR A 260 17.67 3.86 -9.98
CA TYR A 260 17.27 2.92 -8.92
C TYR A 260 18.26 1.78 -8.73
N SER A 261 18.83 1.31 -9.84
CA SER A 261 19.86 0.26 -9.83
C SER A 261 21.05 0.62 -8.93
N GLN A 262 21.43 1.89 -8.88
CA GLN A 262 22.54 2.35 -8.05
C GLN A 262 22.21 2.35 -6.55
N ARG A 263 20.99 2.72 -6.16
CA ARG A 263 20.55 2.74 -4.76
C ARG A 263 20.52 1.35 -4.13
N PHE A 264 20.20 0.32 -4.93
CA PHE A 264 20.07 -1.06 -4.46
C PHE A 264 21.26 -1.93 -4.80
N ALA A 265 22.18 -1.51 -5.67
CA ALA A 265 23.39 -2.25 -6.05
C ALA A 265 24.25 -2.64 -4.83
N VAL A 266 24.31 -1.78 -3.82
CA VAL A 266 25.09 -2.01 -2.60
C VAL A 266 24.45 -3.10 -1.70
N SER A 267 23.15 -3.43 -1.92
CA SER A 267 22.43 -4.36 -1.04
C SER A 267 22.70 -5.84 -1.32
N GLY A 268 23.36 -6.20 -2.43
CA GLY A 268 23.60 -7.58 -2.87
C GLY A 268 22.33 -8.37 -3.23
N LYS A 269 21.19 -7.71 -3.37
CA LYS A 269 19.91 -8.35 -3.72
C LYS A 269 19.78 -8.53 -5.22
N ALA A 270 19.09 -9.62 -5.63
CA ALA A 270 18.68 -9.78 -7.02
C ALA A 270 17.73 -8.65 -7.45
N MET A 271 17.92 -8.09 -8.64
CA MET A 271 17.15 -6.94 -9.11
C MET A 271 16.39 -7.28 -10.39
N TYR A 272 15.10 -7.00 -10.39
CA TYR A 272 14.21 -7.23 -11.52
C TYR A 272 13.58 -5.90 -11.95
N LYS A 273 13.75 -5.53 -13.22
CA LYS A 273 13.14 -4.36 -13.85
C LYS A 273 11.95 -4.82 -14.67
N VAL A 274 10.79 -4.26 -14.39
CA VAL A 274 9.52 -4.72 -14.96
C VAL A 274 8.75 -3.54 -15.54
N ALA A 275 8.56 -3.57 -16.86
CA ALA A 275 7.64 -2.66 -17.52
C ALA A 275 6.23 -3.24 -17.49
N LEU A 276 5.25 -2.48 -17.01
CA LEU A 276 3.83 -2.81 -17.04
C LEU A 276 3.11 -1.86 -18.00
N VAL A 277 2.47 -2.40 -19.03
CA VAL A 277 1.75 -1.58 -20.02
C VAL A 277 0.25 -1.80 -19.87
N PHE A 278 -0.46 -0.73 -19.56
CA PHE A 278 -1.91 -0.73 -19.37
C PHE A 278 -2.65 -0.13 -20.55
N SER A 279 -3.87 -0.58 -20.75
CA SER A 279 -4.75 -0.10 -21.82
C SER A 279 -5.32 1.28 -21.50
N SER A 280 -5.10 2.24 -22.39
CA SER A 280 -5.77 3.55 -22.35
C SER A 280 -7.28 3.48 -22.64
N GLU A 281 -7.77 2.33 -23.16
CA GLU A 281 -9.18 2.08 -23.40
C GLU A 281 -9.90 1.42 -22.20
N GLY A 282 -9.20 1.20 -21.08
CA GLY A 282 -9.79 0.62 -19.87
C GLY A 282 -9.85 -0.92 -19.86
N LYS A 283 -9.06 -1.60 -20.69
CA LYS A 283 -9.04 -3.08 -20.82
C LYS A 283 -8.00 -3.76 -19.91
N GLY A 284 -7.55 -3.08 -18.86
CA GLY A 284 -6.62 -3.65 -17.88
C GLY A 284 -5.17 -3.70 -18.38
N LEU A 285 -4.41 -4.66 -17.86
CA LEU A 285 -2.99 -4.86 -18.19
C LEU A 285 -2.85 -5.53 -19.57
N VAL A 286 -2.28 -4.80 -20.54
CA VAL A 286 -2.01 -5.29 -21.89
C VAL A 286 -0.91 -6.35 -21.86
N GLY A 287 0.19 -6.07 -21.17
CA GLY A 287 1.32 -6.95 -21.05
C GLY A 287 2.45 -6.39 -20.19
N TRP A 288 3.51 -7.18 -20.06
CA TRP A 288 4.71 -6.80 -19.32
C TRP A 288 5.98 -7.26 -19.99
N LYS A 289 7.09 -6.62 -19.66
CA LYS A 289 8.43 -7.02 -20.06
C LYS A 289 9.37 -6.98 -18.87
N VAL A 290 10.11 -8.07 -18.67
CA VAL A 290 11.05 -8.23 -17.54
C VAL A 290 12.49 -8.16 -18.05
N ARG A 291 13.37 -7.53 -17.25
CA ARG A 291 14.82 -7.54 -17.44
C ARG A 291 15.50 -7.66 -16.06
N GLU A 292 16.41 -8.59 -15.94
CA GLU A 292 17.30 -8.79 -14.80
C GLU A 292 18.51 -7.85 -14.85
#